data_ec2a70e748ddae54da9a24cb6b6eff33
#
_entry.id   ec2a70e748ddae54da9a24cb6b6eff33
#
_cell.length_a   1.000
_cell.length_b   1.000
_cell.length_c   1.000
_cell.angle_alpha   90.00
_cell.angle_beta   90.00
_cell.angle_gamma   90.00
#
_symmetry.space_group_name_H-M   'P 1'
#
loop_
_entity.id
_entity.type
_entity.pdbx_description
1 polymer ?
#
loop_
_entity_poly.entity_id
_entity_poly.type
_entity_poly.pdbx_seq_one_letter_code
_entity_poly.pdbx_strand_id
1 'polypeptide(L)'
;CKVLFMRDISSIWHILMKNGNIGEIIMHKPKIALTIAGTDPTGGAGFMADLKSFHACGVYGMATITSIVAQNTLGVQHIHNLETSWVKEQLDSVFDDELPQAIKTGMIATKETMELIQSYLKEHSNIPYVIDPVMLAKSGDSLMDENTKNHLQSTLLPLADVVTPNIPEAEEITGIKINDEESIRKAGQIFINEIGSKGVVIKGGHSADLNNAKDFLFTKNETYNFENKRFDTKHTHGTGCTFSAVITAELAKGRSINDAVKKAKEFISLSIEHTPEIGRGRGPVNHFAYMKKVGLDDE
;
A
#
# COMPACT_ATOMS: atom_id res chain seq x y z
N CYS A 1 -38.27 2.84 38.44
CA CYS A 1 -37.22 2.24 37.53
C CYS A 1 -36.32 3.29 36.88
N LYS A 2 -36.04 4.43 37.48
CA LYS A 2 -35.19 5.49 36.90
C LYS A 2 -34.05 5.96 37.84
N VAL A 3 -33.77 5.27 38.94
CA VAL A 3 -32.79 5.72 39.94
C VAL A 3 -31.60 4.76 40.09
N LEU A 4 -31.62 3.58 39.45
CA LEU A 4 -30.50 2.62 39.56
C LEU A 4 -29.34 2.86 38.55
N PHE A 5 -29.50 3.69 37.54
CA PHE A 5 -28.48 3.87 36.49
C PHE A 5 -27.43 4.97 36.79
N MET A 6 -27.64 5.78 37.83
CA MET A 6 -26.71 6.88 38.19
C MET A 6 -25.75 6.56 39.34
N ARG A 7 -25.91 5.44 40.03
CA ARG A 7 -25.01 5.07 41.14
C ARG A 7 -23.75 4.30 40.69
N ASP A 8 -23.78 3.70 39.53
CA ASP A 8 -22.65 2.88 39.06
C ASP A 8 -21.53 3.68 38.40
N ILE A 9 -21.80 4.77 37.70
CA ILE A 9 -20.77 5.55 37.02
C ILE A 9 -19.83 6.24 38.02
N SER A 10 -20.34 6.73 39.16
CA SER A 10 -19.50 7.35 40.19
C SER A 10 -18.62 6.34 40.94
N SER A 11 -19.09 5.11 41.09
CA SER A 11 -18.31 4.01 41.68
C SER A 11 -17.21 3.51 40.74
N ILE A 12 -17.48 3.41 39.45
CA ILE A 12 -16.48 3.08 38.42
C ILE A 12 -15.43 4.18 38.35
N TRP A 13 -15.83 5.46 38.38
CA TRP A 13 -14.90 6.58 38.44
C TRP A 13 -14.01 6.57 39.71
N HIS A 14 -14.58 6.21 40.85
CA HIS A 14 -13.87 6.14 42.14
C HIS A 14 -12.86 4.95 42.15
N ILE A 15 -13.20 3.83 41.53
CA ILE A 15 -12.34 2.66 41.41
C ILE A 15 -11.17 2.93 40.42
N LEU A 16 -11.47 3.64 39.33
CA LEU A 16 -10.43 4.04 38.34
C LEU A 16 -9.48 5.10 38.94
N MET A 17 -9.97 6.02 39.77
CA MET A 17 -9.15 7.04 40.45
C MET A 17 -8.32 6.47 41.61
N LYS A 18 -8.76 5.40 42.29
CA LYS A 18 -8.03 4.77 43.39
C LYS A 18 -6.87 3.88 42.99
N ASN A 19 -6.88 3.35 41.76
CA ASN A 19 -5.81 2.45 41.31
C ASN A 19 -4.63 3.14 40.65
N GLY A 20 -4.56 4.47 40.62
CA GLY A 20 -3.36 5.22 40.24
C GLY A 20 -2.82 4.96 38.81
N ASN A 21 -3.58 4.22 37.99
CA ASN A 21 -3.20 3.83 36.64
C ASN A 21 -4.21 4.32 35.57
N ILE A 22 -4.72 5.53 35.73
CA ILE A 22 -5.02 6.32 34.53
C ILE A 22 -3.68 6.90 34.14
N GLY A 23 -2.80 6.08 33.56
CA GLY A 23 -1.76 6.60 32.71
C GLY A 23 -2.48 7.56 31.77
N GLU A 24 -2.09 8.84 31.78
CA GLU A 24 -2.46 9.77 30.73
C GLU A 24 -2.32 8.97 29.45
N ILE A 25 -3.43 8.68 28.75
CA ILE A 25 -3.38 8.27 27.36
C ILE A 25 -2.83 9.51 26.68
N ILE A 26 -1.50 9.64 26.70
CA ILE A 26 -0.81 10.63 25.89
C ILE A 26 -1.11 10.20 24.46
N MET A 27 -2.17 10.75 23.90
CA MET A 27 -2.50 10.60 22.50
C MET A 27 -1.41 11.31 21.73
N HIS A 28 -0.30 10.59 21.50
CA HIS A 28 0.71 11.07 20.58
C HIS A 28 0.04 11.27 19.23
N LYS A 29 0.29 12.43 18.60
CA LYS A 29 -0.15 12.69 17.23
C LYS A 29 0.24 11.50 16.37
N PRO A 30 -0.71 10.82 15.71
CA PRO A 30 -0.38 9.65 14.90
C PRO A 30 0.56 10.04 13.77
N LYS A 31 1.37 9.10 13.30
CA LYS A 31 2.07 9.26 12.03
C LYS A 31 1.06 9.27 10.89
N ILE A 32 1.36 10.03 9.84
CA ILE A 32 0.46 10.27 8.72
C ILE A 32 1.10 9.69 7.46
N ALA A 33 0.31 8.99 6.66
CA ALA A 33 0.70 8.56 5.33
C ALA A 33 -0.34 9.04 4.30
N LEU A 34 0.15 9.52 3.15
CA LEU A 34 -0.68 9.94 2.03
C LEU A 34 -0.66 8.85 0.94
N THR A 35 -1.84 8.44 0.47
CA THR A 35 -1.97 7.68 -0.77
C THR A 35 -2.52 8.55 -1.89
N ILE A 36 -1.97 8.40 -3.10
CA ILE A 36 -2.39 9.06 -4.33
C ILE A 36 -2.76 7.94 -5.31
N ALA A 37 -4.05 7.67 -5.47
CA ALA A 37 -4.51 6.50 -6.23
C ALA A 37 -5.98 6.63 -6.68
N GLY A 38 -6.42 5.69 -7.52
CA GLY A 38 -7.81 5.57 -7.91
C GLY A 38 -8.70 4.93 -6.84
N THR A 39 -10.02 5.01 -7.06
CA THR A 39 -11.04 4.39 -6.20
C THR A 39 -11.18 2.90 -6.46
N ASP A 40 -11.74 2.18 -5.50
CA ASP A 40 -12.33 0.85 -5.67
C ASP A 40 -13.58 0.75 -4.80
N PRO A 41 -14.80 0.81 -5.39
CA PRO A 41 -16.05 0.81 -4.63
C PRO A 41 -16.27 -0.47 -3.83
N THR A 42 -15.54 -1.57 -4.12
CA THR A 42 -15.54 -2.77 -3.27
C THR A 42 -14.72 -2.60 -1.99
N GLY A 43 -13.90 -1.57 -1.94
CA GLY A 43 -12.99 -1.31 -0.82
C GLY A 43 -11.82 -2.28 -0.72
N GLY A 44 -11.58 -3.11 -1.75
CA GLY A 44 -10.56 -4.15 -1.76
C GLY A 44 -9.20 -3.71 -2.29
N ALA A 45 -9.16 -2.65 -3.10
CA ALA A 45 -7.95 -2.09 -3.71
C ALA A 45 -7.99 -0.56 -3.71
N GLY A 46 -7.09 0.08 -4.46
CA GLY A 46 -6.99 1.52 -4.57
C GLY A 46 -6.77 2.20 -3.22
N PHE A 47 -7.04 3.51 -3.15
CA PHE A 47 -6.83 4.25 -1.91
C PHE A 47 -7.67 3.71 -0.73
N MET A 48 -8.79 3.06 -0.99
CA MET A 48 -9.64 2.49 0.06
C MET A 48 -8.97 1.32 0.79
N ALA A 49 -8.24 0.46 0.08
CA ALA A 49 -7.41 -0.58 0.69
C ALA A 49 -6.19 0.02 1.40
N ASP A 50 -5.61 1.09 0.81
CA ASP A 50 -4.48 1.79 1.39
C ASP A 50 -4.84 2.40 2.76
N LEU A 51 -5.97 3.13 2.86
CA LEU A 51 -6.45 3.71 4.12
C LEU A 51 -6.71 2.63 5.19
N LYS A 52 -7.34 1.50 4.81
CA LYS A 52 -7.53 0.36 5.72
C LYS A 52 -6.19 -0.20 6.22
N SER A 53 -5.20 -0.32 5.33
CA SER A 53 -3.86 -0.81 5.66
C SER A 53 -3.12 0.16 6.57
N PHE A 54 -3.18 1.47 6.30
CA PHE A 54 -2.61 2.51 7.15
C PHE A 54 -3.22 2.44 8.55
N HIS A 55 -4.56 2.40 8.63
CA HIS A 55 -5.27 2.32 9.90
C HIS A 55 -4.89 1.05 10.68
N ALA A 56 -4.89 -0.11 10.02
CA ALA A 56 -4.49 -1.38 10.65
C ALA A 56 -3.03 -1.39 11.15
N CYS A 57 -2.17 -0.53 10.59
CA CYS A 57 -0.79 -0.31 11.04
C CYS A 57 -0.68 0.83 12.08
N GLY A 58 -1.78 1.42 12.54
CA GLY A 58 -1.77 2.54 13.50
C GLY A 58 -1.26 3.86 12.90
N VAL A 59 -1.45 4.08 11.60
CA VAL A 59 -1.06 5.29 10.87
C VAL A 59 -2.31 5.99 10.38
N TYR A 60 -2.38 7.31 10.54
CA TYR A 60 -3.47 8.11 10.01
C TYR A 60 -3.33 8.23 8.49
N GLY A 61 -4.35 7.80 7.75
CA GLY A 61 -4.34 7.79 6.30
C GLY A 61 -4.99 9.04 5.72
N MET A 62 -4.29 9.71 4.82
CA MET A 62 -4.83 10.74 3.91
C MET A 62 -4.86 10.18 2.49
N ALA A 63 -5.76 10.71 1.64
CA ALA A 63 -5.89 10.24 0.26
C ALA A 63 -6.14 11.37 -0.72
N THR A 64 -5.46 11.30 -1.87
CA THR A 64 -5.73 12.09 -3.08
C THR A 64 -6.23 11.14 -4.17
N ILE A 65 -7.38 11.44 -4.74
CA ILE A 65 -8.03 10.62 -5.76
C ILE A 65 -7.54 11.03 -7.14
N THR A 66 -7.07 10.06 -7.93
CA THR A 66 -6.64 10.28 -9.32
C THR A 66 -7.67 9.83 -10.35
N SER A 67 -8.48 8.84 -10.01
CA SER A 67 -9.49 8.26 -10.91
C SER A 67 -10.66 7.71 -10.14
N ILE A 68 -11.86 7.87 -10.68
CA ILE A 68 -13.07 7.18 -10.22
C ILE A 68 -13.23 5.91 -11.03
N VAL A 69 -13.20 4.77 -10.36
CA VAL A 69 -13.29 3.47 -11.00
C VAL A 69 -14.60 2.79 -10.61
N ALA A 70 -15.38 2.38 -11.59
CA ALA A 70 -16.52 1.48 -11.40
C ALA A 70 -16.03 0.05 -11.60
N GLN A 71 -15.89 -0.70 -10.52
CA GLN A 71 -15.44 -2.10 -10.53
C GLN A 71 -16.12 -2.90 -9.43
N ASN A 72 -16.08 -4.21 -9.59
CA ASN A 72 -16.48 -5.18 -8.58
C ASN A 72 -15.57 -6.41 -8.63
N THR A 73 -15.89 -7.46 -7.88
CA THR A 73 -15.06 -8.67 -7.82
C THR A 73 -14.96 -9.44 -9.14
N LEU A 74 -15.79 -9.11 -10.13
CA LEU A 74 -15.76 -9.72 -11.47
C LEU A 74 -14.87 -8.98 -12.46
N GLY A 75 -14.55 -7.69 -12.21
CA GLY A 75 -13.67 -6.89 -13.06
C GLY A 75 -13.98 -5.39 -13.06
N VAL A 76 -13.25 -4.67 -13.88
CA VAL A 76 -13.41 -3.22 -14.11
C VAL A 76 -14.46 -3.01 -15.19
N GLN A 77 -15.47 -2.15 -14.91
CA GLN A 77 -16.51 -1.77 -15.87
C GLN A 77 -16.17 -0.42 -16.53
N HIS A 78 -15.80 0.59 -15.73
CA HIS A 78 -15.47 1.91 -16.23
C HIS A 78 -14.38 2.59 -15.38
N ILE A 79 -13.56 3.42 -16.04
CA ILE A 79 -12.56 4.27 -15.40
C ILE A 79 -12.79 5.70 -15.88
N HIS A 80 -12.88 6.64 -14.94
CA HIS A 80 -12.90 8.06 -15.20
C HIS A 80 -11.70 8.72 -14.50
N ASN A 81 -10.72 9.15 -15.29
CA ASN A 81 -9.58 9.88 -14.77
C ASN A 81 -9.99 11.29 -14.42
N LEU A 82 -9.64 11.77 -13.23
CA LEU A 82 -9.88 13.15 -12.85
C LEU A 82 -8.95 14.08 -13.64
N GLU A 83 -9.45 15.27 -13.92
CA GLU A 83 -8.61 16.34 -14.47
C GLU A 83 -7.47 16.65 -13.48
N THR A 84 -6.28 16.91 -14.03
CA THR A 84 -5.08 17.15 -13.21
C THR A 84 -5.25 18.33 -12.27
N SER A 85 -6.08 19.33 -12.62
CA SER A 85 -6.46 20.44 -11.75
C SER A 85 -7.12 19.98 -10.44
N TRP A 86 -8.04 19.01 -10.50
CA TRP A 86 -8.69 18.45 -9.30
C TRP A 86 -7.73 17.64 -8.44
N VAL A 87 -6.79 16.94 -9.06
CA VAL A 87 -5.72 16.23 -8.32
C VAL A 87 -4.81 17.25 -7.62
N LYS A 88 -4.48 18.36 -8.31
CA LYS A 88 -3.67 19.44 -7.74
C LYS A 88 -4.34 20.08 -6.54
N GLU A 89 -5.62 20.43 -6.62
CA GLU A 89 -6.35 21.06 -5.52
C GLU A 89 -6.40 20.17 -4.27
N GLN A 90 -6.51 18.84 -4.45
CA GLN A 90 -6.45 17.89 -3.34
C GLN A 90 -5.03 17.84 -2.73
N LEU A 91 -3.98 17.83 -3.56
CA LEU A 91 -2.61 17.84 -3.09
C LEU A 91 -2.29 19.14 -2.35
N ASP A 92 -2.64 20.30 -2.91
CA ASP A 92 -2.49 21.60 -2.26
C ASP A 92 -3.14 21.58 -0.87
N SER A 93 -4.38 21.12 -0.78
CA SER A 93 -5.12 21.06 0.50
C SER A 93 -4.44 20.20 1.56
N VAL A 94 -3.75 19.13 1.16
CA VAL A 94 -2.99 18.27 2.09
C VAL A 94 -1.67 18.93 2.46
N PHE A 95 -0.89 19.36 1.47
CA PHE A 95 0.48 19.85 1.70
C PHE A 95 0.52 21.22 2.36
N ASP A 96 -0.51 22.06 2.18
CA ASP A 96 -0.62 23.37 2.83
C ASP A 96 -0.99 23.28 4.33
N ASP A 97 -1.61 22.18 4.77
CA ASP A 97 -2.08 22.02 6.15
C ASP A 97 -1.20 21.05 6.96
N GLU A 98 -1.00 19.82 6.48
CA GLU A 98 -0.31 18.78 7.24
C GLU A 98 0.52 17.86 6.34
N LEU A 99 1.86 17.96 6.46
CA LEU A 99 2.78 17.13 5.70
C LEU A 99 2.73 15.66 6.13
N PRO A 100 2.53 14.72 5.18
CA PRO A 100 2.63 13.29 5.47
C PRO A 100 4.09 12.90 5.80
N GLN A 101 4.28 11.85 6.57
CA GLN A 101 5.59 11.29 6.87
C GLN A 101 6.01 10.19 5.89
N ALA A 102 5.09 9.73 5.02
CA ALA A 102 5.39 8.91 3.85
C ALA A 102 4.28 9.06 2.81
N ILE A 103 4.63 8.88 1.55
CA ILE A 103 3.74 9.00 0.41
C ILE A 103 3.72 7.68 -0.36
N LYS A 104 2.54 7.28 -0.84
CA LYS A 104 2.37 6.17 -1.77
C LYS A 104 1.64 6.63 -3.02
N THR A 105 2.07 6.13 -4.18
CA THR A 105 1.25 6.15 -5.38
C THR A 105 0.83 4.74 -5.78
N GLY A 106 -0.43 4.62 -6.22
CA GLY A 106 -0.95 3.43 -6.89
C GLY A 106 -1.16 3.68 -8.38
N MET A 107 -2.36 3.39 -8.89
CA MET A 107 -2.72 3.64 -10.28
C MET A 107 -2.76 5.14 -10.60
N ILE A 108 -1.94 5.56 -11.58
CA ILE A 108 -1.90 6.91 -12.13
C ILE A 108 -1.93 6.78 -13.66
N ALA A 109 -3.04 7.19 -14.27
CA ALA A 109 -3.35 6.86 -15.65
C ALA A 109 -2.88 7.90 -16.67
N THR A 110 -2.47 9.11 -16.25
CA THR A 110 -2.12 10.21 -17.18
C THR A 110 -0.74 10.78 -16.89
N LYS A 111 -0.05 11.21 -17.94
CA LYS A 111 1.29 11.84 -17.86
C LYS A 111 1.26 13.14 -17.07
N GLU A 112 0.24 13.96 -17.31
CA GLU A 112 0.08 15.26 -16.66
C GLU A 112 -0.05 15.09 -15.13
N THR A 113 -0.78 14.07 -14.68
CA THR A 113 -0.88 13.74 -13.26
C THR A 113 0.45 13.22 -12.70
N MET A 114 1.22 12.43 -13.46
CA MET A 114 2.55 11.98 -13.06
C MET A 114 3.52 13.15 -12.89
N GLU A 115 3.52 14.09 -13.82
CA GLU A 115 4.35 15.31 -13.77
C GLU A 115 3.97 16.20 -12.58
N LEU A 116 2.69 16.34 -12.31
CA LEU A 116 2.20 17.05 -11.15
C LEU A 116 2.73 16.38 -9.86
N ILE A 117 2.54 15.07 -9.69
CA ILE A 117 3.02 14.32 -8.52
C ILE A 117 4.54 14.42 -8.39
N GLN A 118 5.27 14.34 -9.52
CA GLN A 118 6.72 14.51 -9.53
C GLN A 118 7.13 15.85 -8.92
N SER A 119 6.41 16.93 -9.19
CA SER A 119 6.74 18.26 -8.64
C SER A 119 6.66 18.28 -7.11
N TYR A 120 5.60 17.72 -6.53
CA TYR A 120 5.46 17.59 -5.07
C TYR A 120 6.53 16.69 -4.45
N LEU A 121 6.84 15.55 -5.09
CA LEU A 121 7.87 14.62 -4.60
C LEU A 121 9.27 15.25 -4.63
N LYS A 122 9.59 16.08 -5.63
CA LYS A 122 10.86 16.79 -5.70
C LYS A 122 10.96 17.89 -4.66
N GLU A 123 9.89 18.65 -4.45
CA GLU A 123 9.82 19.71 -3.42
C GLU A 123 9.95 19.12 -2.00
N HIS A 124 9.36 17.93 -1.78
CA HIS A 124 9.36 17.23 -0.50
C HIS A 124 10.22 15.96 -0.51
N SER A 125 11.40 16.01 -1.10
CA SER A 125 12.29 14.86 -1.33
C SER A 125 12.81 14.16 -0.07
N ASN A 126 12.57 14.71 1.10
CA ASN A 126 12.84 14.11 2.40
C ASN A 126 11.72 13.19 2.91
N ILE A 127 10.55 13.21 2.27
CA ILE A 127 9.43 12.32 2.61
C ILE A 127 9.60 10.99 1.86
N PRO A 128 9.67 9.84 2.55
CA PRO A 128 9.76 8.53 1.90
C PRO A 128 8.62 8.30 0.91
N TYR A 129 8.96 7.80 -0.28
CA TYR A 129 8.03 7.55 -1.36
C TYR A 129 8.01 6.10 -1.79
N VAL A 130 6.81 5.49 -1.81
CA VAL A 130 6.56 4.12 -2.26
C VAL A 130 5.69 4.15 -3.50
N ILE A 131 6.05 3.40 -4.54
CA ILE A 131 5.25 3.24 -5.74
C ILE A 131 4.87 1.78 -5.99
N ASP A 132 3.57 1.51 -6.12
CA ASP A 132 3.05 0.27 -6.71
C ASP A 132 2.79 0.55 -8.19
N PRO A 133 3.64 0.05 -9.11
CA PRO A 133 3.59 0.45 -10.53
C PRO A 133 2.50 -0.33 -11.26
N VAL A 134 1.23 -0.11 -10.86
CA VAL A 134 0.08 -0.84 -11.38
C VAL A 134 -0.14 -0.51 -12.85
N MET A 135 0.16 -1.44 -13.74
CA MET A 135 0.00 -1.30 -15.19
C MET A 135 -1.18 -2.09 -15.74
N LEU A 136 -1.57 -3.17 -15.05
CA LEU A 136 -2.64 -4.07 -15.44
C LEU A 136 -3.65 -4.22 -14.29
N ALA A 137 -4.94 -4.22 -14.64
CA ALA A 137 -5.97 -4.65 -13.71
C ALA A 137 -5.86 -6.16 -13.43
N LYS A 138 -6.45 -6.63 -12.31
CA LYS A 138 -6.54 -8.08 -12.01
C LYS A 138 -7.30 -8.89 -13.06
N SER A 139 -8.14 -8.24 -13.85
CA SER A 139 -8.83 -8.81 -15.02
C SER A 139 -7.91 -9.03 -16.23
N GLY A 140 -6.71 -8.41 -16.25
CA GLY A 140 -5.78 -8.43 -17.36
C GLY A 140 -5.90 -7.21 -18.28
N ASP A 141 -6.86 -6.31 -18.03
CA ASP A 141 -7.04 -5.08 -18.81
C ASP A 141 -5.85 -4.13 -18.57
N SER A 142 -5.33 -3.54 -19.66
CA SER A 142 -4.29 -2.50 -19.55
C SER A 142 -4.89 -1.22 -18.98
N LEU A 143 -4.23 -0.67 -17.95
CA LEU A 143 -4.61 0.59 -17.31
C LEU A 143 -3.88 1.80 -17.88
N MET A 144 -2.87 1.57 -18.74
CA MET A 144 -2.02 2.59 -19.36
C MET A 144 -1.63 2.17 -20.77
N ASP A 145 -1.49 3.15 -21.66
CA ASP A 145 -0.82 2.94 -22.94
C ASP A 145 0.71 2.89 -22.78
N GLU A 146 1.41 2.46 -23.84
CA GLU A 146 2.86 2.29 -23.84
C GLU A 146 3.62 3.58 -23.53
N ASN A 147 3.15 4.71 -24.07
CA ASN A 147 3.75 6.01 -23.82
C ASN A 147 3.63 6.45 -22.36
N THR A 148 2.51 6.12 -21.72
CA THR A 148 2.26 6.42 -20.30
C THR A 148 3.11 5.53 -19.39
N LYS A 149 3.31 4.25 -19.74
CA LYS A 149 4.24 3.36 -19.03
C LYS A 149 5.68 3.87 -19.07
N ASN A 150 6.17 4.25 -20.27
CA ASN A 150 7.51 4.82 -20.42
C ASN A 150 7.67 6.13 -19.62
N HIS A 151 6.60 6.93 -19.54
CA HIS A 151 6.62 8.15 -18.75
C HIS A 151 6.67 7.86 -17.25
N LEU A 152 5.94 6.86 -16.76
CA LEU A 152 6.03 6.39 -15.39
C LEU A 152 7.46 6.01 -15.01
N GLN A 153 8.13 5.23 -15.88
CA GLN A 153 9.49 4.77 -15.68
C GLN A 153 10.51 5.91 -15.56
N SER A 154 10.38 6.93 -16.40
CA SER A 154 11.32 8.06 -16.41
C SER A 154 10.99 9.15 -15.39
N THR A 155 9.75 9.22 -14.90
CA THR A 155 9.26 10.35 -14.10
C THR A 155 9.16 10.02 -12.61
N LEU A 156 8.55 8.89 -12.24
CA LEU A 156 8.25 8.55 -10.86
C LEU A 156 9.16 7.47 -10.26
N LEU A 157 9.53 6.45 -11.03
CA LEU A 157 10.36 5.36 -10.50
C LEU A 157 11.73 5.83 -9.97
N PRO A 158 12.44 6.79 -10.61
CA PRO A 158 13.73 7.29 -10.10
C PRO A 158 13.63 7.98 -8.73
N LEU A 159 12.45 8.46 -8.36
CA LEU A 159 12.22 9.16 -7.09
C LEU A 159 11.87 8.21 -5.95
N ALA A 160 11.57 6.94 -6.25
CA ALA A 160 11.03 6.02 -5.26
C ALA A 160 12.08 5.53 -4.26
N ASP A 161 11.73 5.56 -2.98
CA ASP A 161 12.44 4.83 -1.94
C ASP A 161 12.18 3.33 -2.05
N VAL A 162 10.95 2.95 -2.44
CA VAL A 162 10.61 1.53 -2.71
C VAL A 162 9.64 1.42 -3.87
N VAL A 163 10.00 0.61 -4.86
CA VAL A 163 9.11 0.16 -5.94
C VAL A 163 8.65 -1.26 -5.64
N THR A 164 7.36 -1.58 -5.89
CA THR A 164 6.80 -2.90 -5.55
C THR A 164 6.19 -3.63 -6.75
N PRO A 165 6.95 -3.92 -7.82
CA PRO A 165 6.43 -4.60 -8.99
C PRO A 165 6.15 -6.10 -8.72
N ASN A 166 5.12 -6.64 -9.35
CA ASN A 166 5.02 -8.09 -9.56
C ASN A 166 5.93 -8.52 -10.72
N ILE A 167 6.07 -9.84 -10.97
CA ILE A 167 6.93 -10.35 -12.05
C ILE A 167 6.56 -9.76 -13.42
N PRO A 168 5.28 -9.78 -13.88
CA PRO A 168 4.92 -9.16 -15.16
C PRO A 168 5.26 -7.66 -15.24
N GLU A 169 5.05 -6.90 -14.18
CA GLU A 169 5.41 -5.47 -14.11
C GLU A 169 6.93 -5.28 -14.15
N ALA A 170 7.68 -6.12 -13.44
CA ALA A 170 9.14 -6.08 -13.48
C ALA A 170 9.71 -6.43 -14.87
N GLU A 171 9.14 -7.43 -15.54
CA GLU A 171 9.47 -7.77 -16.93
C GLU A 171 9.20 -6.61 -17.89
N GLU A 172 8.05 -5.98 -17.76
CA GLU A 172 7.65 -4.83 -18.59
C GLU A 172 8.59 -3.63 -18.39
N ILE A 173 8.93 -3.32 -17.14
CA ILE A 173 9.78 -2.17 -16.80
C ILE A 173 11.23 -2.41 -17.23
N THR A 174 11.75 -3.62 -17.03
CA THR A 174 13.17 -3.89 -17.23
C THR A 174 13.52 -4.48 -18.60
N GLY A 175 12.52 -4.96 -19.34
CA GLY A 175 12.73 -5.72 -20.56
C GLY A 175 13.34 -7.11 -20.36
N ILE A 176 13.53 -7.55 -19.11
CA ILE A 176 14.11 -8.85 -18.76
C ILE A 176 13.01 -9.88 -18.59
N LYS A 177 13.09 -11.00 -19.31
CA LYS A 177 12.21 -12.14 -19.05
C LYS A 177 12.62 -12.84 -17.77
N ILE A 178 11.69 -12.99 -16.83
CA ILE A 178 11.96 -13.53 -15.49
C ILE A 178 11.46 -14.97 -15.38
N ASN A 179 12.41 -15.92 -15.39
CA ASN A 179 12.13 -17.35 -15.32
C ASN A 179 12.76 -18.03 -14.10
N ASP A 180 13.74 -17.39 -13.45
CA ASP A 180 14.51 -17.92 -12.33
C ASP A 180 15.03 -16.79 -11.42
N GLU A 181 15.71 -17.16 -10.33
CA GLU A 181 16.26 -16.19 -9.39
C GLU A 181 17.37 -15.31 -9.98
N GLU A 182 18.11 -15.80 -10.97
CA GLU A 182 19.17 -15.02 -11.62
C GLU A 182 18.56 -13.88 -12.44
N SER A 183 17.51 -14.15 -13.20
CA SER A 183 16.78 -13.13 -13.95
C SER A 183 16.06 -12.13 -13.05
N ILE A 184 15.55 -12.58 -11.88
CA ILE A 184 15.02 -11.67 -10.83
C ILE A 184 16.14 -10.72 -10.34
N ARG A 185 17.36 -11.23 -10.09
CA ARG A 185 18.49 -10.41 -9.64
C ARG A 185 18.90 -9.39 -10.70
N LYS A 186 18.94 -9.79 -11.98
CA LYS A 186 19.22 -8.88 -13.09
C LYS A 186 18.18 -7.77 -13.19
N ALA A 187 16.90 -8.11 -13.10
CA ALA A 187 15.83 -7.12 -13.08
C ALA A 187 15.96 -6.17 -11.87
N GLY A 188 16.22 -6.69 -10.67
CA GLY A 188 16.45 -5.89 -9.47
C GLY A 188 17.62 -4.91 -9.63
N GLN A 189 18.73 -5.33 -10.26
CA GLN A 189 19.87 -4.46 -10.53
C GLN A 189 19.55 -3.32 -11.50
N ILE A 190 18.70 -3.55 -12.50
CA ILE A 190 18.23 -2.49 -13.42
C ILE A 190 17.46 -1.42 -12.65
N PHE A 191 16.53 -1.81 -11.75
CA PHE A 191 15.82 -0.85 -10.90
C PHE A 191 16.76 0.04 -10.08
N ILE A 192 17.80 -0.56 -9.50
CA ILE A 192 18.71 0.18 -8.62
C ILE A 192 19.74 0.99 -9.40
N ASN A 193 20.37 0.41 -10.44
CA ASN A 193 21.54 0.99 -11.07
C ASN A 193 21.21 1.82 -12.32
N GLU A 194 20.13 1.50 -13.04
CA GLU A 194 19.78 2.18 -14.30
C GLU A 194 18.59 3.11 -14.12
N ILE A 195 17.51 2.65 -13.46
CA ILE A 195 16.33 3.47 -13.17
C ILE A 195 16.62 4.45 -12.01
N GLY A 196 17.41 4.03 -11.03
CA GLY A 196 17.84 4.88 -9.91
C GLY A 196 16.93 4.85 -8.69
N SER A 197 16.02 3.87 -8.57
CA SER A 197 15.21 3.67 -7.37
C SER A 197 16.09 3.26 -6.18
N LYS A 198 15.78 3.70 -4.94
CA LYS A 198 16.59 3.34 -3.76
C LYS A 198 16.38 1.89 -3.32
N GLY A 199 15.21 1.33 -3.59
CA GLY A 199 14.85 -0.05 -3.28
C GLY A 199 13.78 -0.59 -4.24
N VAL A 200 13.80 -1.89 -4.51
CA VAL A 200 12.74 -2.57 -5.26
C VAL A 200 12.39 -3.90 -4.61
N VAL A 201 11.10 -4.17 -4.47
CA VAL A 201 10.58 -5.48 -4.04
C VAL A 201 9.91 -6.17 -5.21
N ILE A 202 10.59 -7.13 -5.83
CA ILE A 202 9.99 -7.95 -6.89
C ILE A 202 9.18 -9.06 -6.22
N LYS A 203 7.84 -9.00 -6.40
CA LYS A 203 6.88 -9.91 -5.77
C LYS A 203 6.80 -11.23 -6.55
N GLY A 204 7.32 -12.31 -5.97
CA GLY A 204 7.41 -13.63 -6.61
C GLY A 204 6.15 -14.50 -6.52
N GLY A 205 5.02 -13.97 -6.12
CA GLY A 205 3.75 -14.72 -6.00
C GLY A 205 3.22 -15.34 -7.30
N HIS A 206 3.86 -15.06 -8.44
CA HIS A 206 3.58 -15.66 -9.75
C HIS A 206 4.66 -16.68 -10.19
N SER A 207 5.59 -17.06 -9.30
CA SER A 207 6.60 -18.07 -9.62
C SER A 207 5.97 -19.46 -9.81
N ALA A 208 6.69 -20.34 -10.53
CA ALA A 208 6.27 -21.73 -10.76
C ALA A 208 6.30 -22.61 -9.47
N ASP A 209 6.88 -22.12 -8.38
CA ASP A 209 6.82 -22.78 -7.07
C ASP A 209 5.39 -22.67 -6.51
N LEU A 210 4.71 -23.81 -6.46
CA LEU A 210 3.32 -23.93 -5.98
C LEU A 210 3.22 -23.86 -4.45
N ASN A 211 4.32 -24.04 -3.72
CA ASN A 211 4.31 -24.15 -2.26
C ASN A 211 4.63 -22.84 -1.56
N ASN A 212 5.51 -22.03 -2.14
CA ASN A 212 6.05 -20.82 -1.51
C ASN A 212 5.91 -19.59 -2.39
N ALA A 213 5.58 -18.46 -1.77
CA ALA A 213 5.63 -17.14 -2.38
C ALA A 213 6.90 -16.43 -1.88
N LYS A 214 7.90 -16.29 -2.75
CA LYS A 214 9.18 -15.67 -2.43
C LYS A 214 9.27 -14.29 -3.07
N ASP A 215 9.51 -13.27 -2.24
CA ASP A 215 9.71 -11.90 -2.70
C ASP A 215 11.18 -11.51 -2.48
N PHE A 216 11.71 -10.67 -3.35
CA PHE A 216 13.11 -10.25 -3.34
C PHE A 216 13.18 -8.73 -3.20
N LEU A 217 13.82 -8.26 -2.13
CA LEU A 217 14.15 -6.86 -1.93
C LEU A 217 15.60 -6.62 -2.39
N PHE A 218 15.79 -5.67 -3.27
CA PHE A 218 17.09 -5.16 -3.68
C PHE A 218 17.22 -3.70 -3.25
N THR A 219 18.37 -3.38 -2.68
CA THR A 219 18.81 -2.01 -2.40
C THR A 219 20.24 -1.84 -2.98
N LYS A 220 20.80 -0.65 -2.91
CA LYS A 220 22.16 -0.40 -3.37
C LYS A 220 23.19 -1.32 -2.72
N ASN A 221 22.99 -1.66 -1.45
CA ASN A 221 24.01 -2.36 -0.64
C ASN A 221 23.64 -3.80 -0.30
N GLU A 222 22.36 -4.17 -0.37
CA GLU A 222 21.86 -5.40 0.23
C GLU A 222 20.74 -6.03 -0.62
N THR A 223 20.65 -7.34 -0.51
CA THR A 223 19.55 -8.13 -1.08
C THR A 223 18.97 -9.03 -0.02
N TYR A 224 17.64 -9.01 0.14
CA TYR A 224 16.91 -9.85 1.09
C TYR A 224 15.85 -10.68 0.37
N ASN A 225 15.57 -11.85 0.94
CA ASN A 225 14.49 -12.73 0.48
C ASN A 225 13.46 -12.87 1.60
N PHE A 226 12.19 -12.80 1.23
CA PHE A 226 11.06 -13.01 2.13
C PHE A 226 10.20 -14.14 1.57
N GLU A 227 10.07 -15.20 2.32
CA GLU A 227 9.36 -16.41 1.91
C GLU A 227 8.22 -16.71 2.87
N ASN A 228 7.04 -16.95 2.33
CA ASN A 228 5.87 -17.35 3.09
C ASN A 228 5.13 -18.45 2.33
N LYS A 229 4.33 -19.24 3.07
CA LYS A 229 3.44 -20.24 2.51
C LYS A 229 2.50 -19.59 1.48
N ARG A 230 2.28 -20.28 0.37
CA ARG A 230 1.28 -19.92 -0.61
C ARG A 230 -0.08 -20.45 -0.17
N PHE A 231 -1.13 -19.66 -0.36
CA PHE A 231 -2.49 -20.04 -0.05
C PHE A 231 -3.25 -20.28 -1.35
N ASP A 232 -3.97 -21.40 -1.43
CA ASP A 232 -4.84 -21.73 -2.57
C ASP A 232 -6.17 -20.98 -2.41
N THR A 233 -6.23 -19.77 -2.94
CA THR A 233 -7.43 -18.93 -2.91
C THR A 233 -7.50 -18.03 -4.14
N LYS A 234 -8.72 -17.79 -4.64
CA LYS A 234 -9.01 -16.79 -5.67
C LYS A 234 -9.15 -15.37 -5.12
N HIS A 235 -9.29 -15.22 -3.79
CA HIS A 235 -9.56 -13.96 -3.11
C HIS A 235 -8.26 -13.21 -2.82
N THR A 236 -7.64 -12.66 -3.86
CA THR A 236 -6.36 -11.94 -3.79
C THR A 236 -6.44 -10.50 -4.31
N HIS A 237 -7.68 -9.97 -4.44
CA HIS A 237 -7.87 -8.60 -4.89
C HIS A 237 -7.29 -7.60 -3.88
N GLY A 238 -6.53 -6.62 -4.36
CA GLY A 238 -5.88 -5.61 -3.54
C GLY A 238 -4.61 -6.05 -2.82
N THR A 239 -4.09 -7.26 -3.07
CA THR A 239 -2.81 -7.73 -2.47
C THR A 239 -1.67 -6.74 -2.71
N GLY A 240 -1.50 -6.22 -3.94
CA GLY A 240 -0.45 -5.25 -4.29
C GLY A 240 -0.63 -3.94 -3.53
N CYS A 241 -1.83 -3.34 -3.61
CA CYS A 241 -2.15 -2.10 -2.91
C CYS A 241 -1.91 -2.22 -1.40
N THR A 242 -2.41 -3.29 -0.78
CA THR A 242 -2.22 -3.56 0.65
C THR A 242 -0.73 -3.70 1.01
N PHE A 243 0.03 -4.45 0.21
CA PHE A 243 1.46 -4.66 0.45
C PHE A 243 2.24 -3.34 0.42
N SER A 244 2.08 -2.55 -0.63
CA SER A 244 2.75 -1.24 -0.77
C SER A 244 2.29 -0.24 0.28
N ALA A 245 1.00 -0.26 0.68
CA ALA A 245 0.46 0.59 1.73
C ALA A 245 1.06 0.26 3.11
N VAL A 246 1.21 -1.02 3.46
CA VAL A 246 1.86 -1.40 4.72
C VAL A 246 3.32 -0.95 4.74
N ILE A 247 4.08 -1.10 3.63
CA ILE A 247 5.45 -0.55 3.53
C ILE A 247 5.43 0.95 3.81
N THR A 248 4.50 1.69 3.19
CA THR A 248 4.37 3.14 3.36
C THR A 248 4.08 3.50 4.82
N ALA A 249 3.17 2.79 5.47
CA ALA A 249 2.85 3.00 6.88
C ALA A 249 4.05 2.76 7.80
N GLU A 250 4.84 1.73 7.54
CA GLU A 250 6.03 1.43 8.35
C GLU A 250 7.16 2.46 8.11
N LEU A 251 7.32 2.94 6.86
CA LEU A 251 8.25 4.04 6.56
C LEU A 251 7.81 5.36 7.22
N ALA A 252 6.50 5.67 7.26
CA ALA A 252 5.96 6.83 7.99
C ALA A 252 6.31 6.79 9.49
N LYS A 253 6.42 5.58 10.07
CA LYS A 253 6.87 5.37 11.45
C LYS A 253 8.40 5.42 11.61
N GLY A 254 9.16 5.64 10.55
CA GLY A 254 10.63 5.71 10.55
C GLY A 254 11.33 4.35 10.59
N ARG A 255 10.65 3.26 10.20
CA ARG A 255 11.25 1.94 10.08
C ARG A 255 12.18 1.86 8.86
N SER A 256 13.14 0.93 8.89
CA SER A 256 13.98 0.62 7.73
C SER A 256 13.15 0.00 6.59
N ILE A 257 13.63 0.10 5.34
CA ILE A 257 12.97 -0.55 4.19
C ILE A 257 12.83 -2.07 4.43
N ASN A 258 13.86 -2.72 4.94
CA ASN A 258 13.83 -4.16 5.23
C ASN A 258 12.74 -4.52 6.25
N ASP A 259 12.67 -3.80 7.38
CA ASP A 259 11.63 -4.04 8.40
C ASP A 259 10.23 -3.75 7.86
N ALA A 260 10.07 -2.70 7.05
CA ALA A 260 8.80 -2.35 6.42
C ALA A 260 8.32 -3.45 5.45
N VAL A 261 9.22 -3.99 4.61
CA VAL A 261 8.92 -5.10 3.70
C VAL A 261 8.60 -6.39 4.47
N LYS A 262 9.38 -6.71 5.50
CA LYS A 262 9.11 -7.86 6.38
C LYS A 262 7.71 -7.78 7.00
N LYS A 263 7.34 -6.60 7.51
CA LYS A 263 6.01 -6.34 8.08
C LYS A 263 4.91 -6.48 7.04
N ALA A 264 5.10 -5.91 5.85
CA ALA A 264 4.14 -6.04 4.75
C ALA A 264 3.95 -7.50 4.31
N LYS A 265 5.01 -8.29 4.29
CA LYS A 265 4.93 -9.73 3.98
C LYS A 265 4.14 -10.51 5.04
N GLU A 266 4.33 -10.21 6.32
CA GLU A 266 3.54 -10.78 7.42
C GLU A 266 2.06 -10.40 7.30
N PHE A 267 1.78 -9.10 7.13
CA PHE A 267 0.43 -8.57 7.00
C PHE A 267 -0.34 -9.24 5.86
N ILE A 268 0.27 -9.26 4.66
CA ILE A 268 -0.42 -9.78 3.48
C ILE A 268 -0.66 -11.29 3.56
N SER A 269 0.24 -12.05 4.19
CA SER A 269 0.06 -13.49 4.40
C SER A 269 -1.17 -13.77 5.26
N LEU A 270 -1.31 -13.08 6.38
CA LEU A 270 -2.50 -13.18 7.24
C LEU A 270 -3.77 -12.75 6.52
N SER A 271 -3.68 -11.67 5.74
CA SER A 271 -4.83 -11.13 5.01
C SER A 271 -5.33 -12.06 3.91
N ILE A 272 -4.43 -12.85 3.30
CA ILE A 272 -4.78 -13.89 2.31
C ILE A 272 -5.29 -15.16 3.00
N GLU A 273 -4.64 -15.59 4.08
CA GLU A 273 -5.03 -16.79 4.85
C GLU A 273 -6.47 -16.71 5.37
N HIS A 274 -6.89 -15.51 5.78
CA HIS A 274 -8.19 -15.25 6.38
C HIS A 274 -9.10 -14.38 5.50
N THR A 275 -9.16 -14.66 4.19
CA THR A 275 -9.99 -13.88 3.27
C THR A 275 -11.45 -13.87 3.70
N PRO A 276 -12.18 -12.73 3.56
CA PRO A 276 -13.58 -12.62 3.96
C PRO A 276 -14.55 -13.23 2.93
N GLU A 277 -14.05 -13.75 1.81
CA GLU A 277 -14.80 -14.38 0.71
C GLU A 277 -15.95 -13.51 0.15
N ILE A 278 -15.74 -12.20 0.12
CA ILE A 278 -16.73 -11.24 -0.36
C ILE A 278 -16.80 -11.25 -1.90
N GLY A 279 -18.01 -11.30 -2.44
CA GLY A 279 -18.29 -11.21 -3.86
C GLY A 279 -18.21 -12.54 -4.60
N ARG A 280 -18.69 -12.55 -5.85
CA ARG A 280 -18.79 -13.76 -6.68
C ARG A 280 -17.52 -14.08 -7.48
N GLY A 281 -16.66 -13.08 -7.65
CA GLY A 281 -15.40 -13.17 -8.39
C GLY A 281 -14.18 -13.27 -7.50
N ARG A 282 -13.12 -12.51 -7.84
CA ARG A 282 -11.90 -12.37 -7.03
C ARG A 282 -12.16 -11.38 -5.89
N GLY A 283 -12.45 -11.90 -4.70
CA GLY A 283 -12.73 -11.09 -3.50
C GLY A 283 -11.49 -10.44 -2.92
N PRO A 284 -11.69 -9.46 -1.99
CA PRO A 284 -10.60 -8.73 -1.35
C PRO A 284 -9.86 -9.58 -0.31
N VAL A 285 -8.65 -9.16 0.02
CA VAL A 285 -7.90 -9.62 1.19
C VAL A 285 -8.51 -9.08 2.49
N ASN A 286 -8.22 -9.70 3.63
CA ASN A 286 -8.77 -9.33 4.93
C ASN A 286 -7.83 -8.40 5.71
N HIS A 287 -8.13 -7.11 5.74
CA HIS A 287 -7.34 -6.13 6.50
C HIS A 287 -7.51 -6.27 8.03
N PHE A 288 -8.63 -6.84 8.51
CA PHE A 288 -8.87 -7.07 9.94
C PHE A 288 -8.00 -8.20 10.53
N ALA A 289 -7.56 -9.17 9.71
CA ALA A 289 -6.80 -10.32 10.20
C ALA A 289 -5.52 -9.92 10.94
N TYR A 290 -4.86 -8.85 10.48
CA TYR A 290 -3.67 -8.32 11.14
C TYR A 290 -4.03 -7.58 12.44
N MET A 291 -5.11 -6.81 12.47
CA MET A 291 -5.58 -6.07 13.65
C MET A 291 -5.89 -7.05 14.80
N LYS A 292 -6.58 -8.14 14.52
CA LYS A 292 -6.86 -9.21 15.49
C LYS A 292 -5.58 -9.83 16.07
N LYS A 293 -4.58 -10.11 15.23
CA LYS A 293 -3.29 -10.66 15.68
C LYS A 293 -2.57 -9.74 16.67
N VAL A 294 -2.64 -8.42 16.46
CA VAL A 294 -1.93 -7.45 17.31
C VAL A 294 -2.78 -6.91 18.46
N GLY A 295 -4.00 -7.43 18.66
CA GLY A 295 -4.88 -7.04 19.75
C GLY A 295 -5.48 -5.64 19.62
N LEU A 296 -5.59 -5.13 18.40
CA LEU A 296 -6.23 -3.83 18.10
C LEU A 296 -7.73 -3.95 17.83
N ASP A 297 -8.25 -5.17 17.82
CA ASP A 297 -9.65 -5.50 17.55
C ASP A 297 -10.16 -6.31 18.77
N ASP A 298 -10.50 -5.62 19.84
CA ASP A 298 -11.26 -6.19 20.94
C ASP A 298 -12.74 -6.19 20.53
N GLU A 299 -13.37 -7.38 20.50
CA GLU A 299 -14.79 -7.57 20.18
C GLU A 299 -15.73 -6.74 21.05
#